data_12f0d78768e4e63eb1f2935ce78f3d3a
#
_entry.id   12f0d78768e4e63eb1f2935ce78f3d3a
#
_cell.length_a   1.000
_cell.length_b   1.000
_cell.length_c   1.000
_cell.angle_alpha   90.00
_cell.angle_beta   90.00
_cell.angle_gamma   90.00
#
_symmetry.space_group_name_H-M   'P 1'
#
loop_
_entity.id
_entity.type
_entity.pdbx_description
1 polymer ?
#
loop_
_entity_poly.entity_id
_entity_poly.type
_entity_poly.pdbx_seq_one_letter_code
_entity_poly.pdbx_strand_id
1 'polypeptide(L)'
;LNLFVTGKHDFDNGLSFFSEAGIYNSRAYSLQNGVNTITALPMTVAASNYWNPFGAMYLPDGTLNPNRLQGLNIGANGVPVTITSYRFERPTRIEVNNTQVRALAGLRGFHYGFDWESAALYSAARVKDTQDAVSMSLFQQALANPTASAYNPFCGGCNDWDKLDQFFYKAQRQSKTELFLWDFKASRADLFKTWAGDVGMAAGVEVRHETQRDDRDARVDGSVTFTDAITGVAYPSDMYGVSPTPDTYGSRTVAGLFAEFSVPLVSPEMNIPLVRSLDLQLAGRAERYNDFGNVAKPKVALGWQVFDGLTLRSSWAKGFRAPNLEQINATVVSRSNNRTDYIQCEADKRSGSQP
;
A
#
# COMPACT_ATOMS: atom_id res chain seq x y z
N LEU A 1 -13.48 17.05 3.50
CA LEU A 1 -14.63 17.34 2.62
C LEU A 1 -15.18 16.03 2.08
N ASN A 2 -16.50 15.88 2.14
CA ASN A 2 -17.20 14.77 1.50
C ASN A 2 -18.47 15.36 0.86
N LEU A 3 -18.60 15.22 -0.46
CA LEU A 3 -19.77 15.62 -1.22
C LEU A 3 -20.23 14.42 -2.04
N PHE A 4 -21.51 14.10 -1.97
CA PHE A 4 -22.14 13.03 -2.73
C PHE A 4 -23.48 13.52 -3.27
N VAL A 5 -23.71 13.26 -4.57
CA VAL A 5 -24.91 13.66 -5.28
C VAL A 5 -25.45 12.46 -6.04
N THR A 6 -26.75 12.28 -6.01
CA THR A 6 -27.46 11.26 -6.80
C THR A 6 -28.49 11.93 -7.70
N GLY A 7 -28.69 11.36 -8.88
CA GLY A 7 -29.70 11.78 -9.82
C GLY A 7 -30.53 10.57 -10.28
N LYS A 8 -31.83 10.76 -10.43
CA LYS A 8 -32.75 9.77 -11.02
C LYS A 8 -33.76 10.47 -11.91
N HIS A 9 -34.03 9.89 -13.05
CA HIS A 9 -35.08 10.34 -13.96
C HIS A 9 -35.79 9.13 -14.57
N ASP A 10 -37.10 9.08 -14.38
CA ASP A 10 -37.96 8.04 -14.96
C ASP A 10 -38.62 8.62 -16.21
N PHE A 11 -38.45 7.97 -17.35
CA PHE A 11 -39.04 8.34 -18.64
C PHE A 11 -40.42 7.70 -18.82
N ASP A 12 -41.28 8.30 -19.61
CA ASP A 12 -42.66 7.81 -19.86
C ASP A 12 -42.69 6.41 -20.53
N ASN A 13 -41.62 6.02 -21.20
CA ASN A 13 -41.47 4.72 -21.88
C ASN A 13 -41.01 3.56 -20.96
N GLY A 14 -40.96 3.78 -19.64
CA GLY A 14 -40.51 2.77 -18.66
C GLY A 14 -39.01 2.65 -18.50
N LEU A 15 -38.23 3.50 -19.18
CA LEU A 15 -36.79 3.62 -18.97
C LEU A 15 -36.49 4.49 -17.74
N SER A 16 -35.51 4.14 -16.96
CA SER A 16 -35.00 4.97 -15.87
C SER A 16 -33.53 5.27 -16.06
N PHE A 17 -33.15 6.54 -15.97
CA PHE A 17 -31.76 6.97 -15.83
C PHE A 17 -31.43 7.11 -14.36
N PHE A 18 -30.21 6.71 -13.96
CA PHE A 18 -29.67 6.94 -12.62
C PHE A 18 -28.22 7.37 -12.70
N SER A 19 -27.81 8.20 -11.75
CA SER A 19 -26.43 8.67 -11.66
C SER A 19 -26.02 8.92 -10.22
N GLU A 20 -24.73 8.81 -9.98
CA GLU A 20 -24.07 9.14 -8.72
C GLU A 20 -22.78 9.90 -9.02
N ALA A 21 -22.46 10.91 -8.25
CA ALA A 21 -21.19 11.59 -8.29
C ALA A 21 -20.72 11.91 -6.88
N GLY A 22 -19.45 11.70 -6.61
CA GLY A 22 -18.87 11.96 -5.30
C GLY A 22 -17.44 12.43 -5.36
N ILE A 23 -17.10 13.30 -4.43
CA ILE A 23 -15.73 13.72 -4.15
C ILE A 23 -15.49 13.63 -2.65
N TYR A 24 -14.36 13.02 -2.31
CA TYR A 24 -13.86 12.94 -0.95
C TYR A 24 -12.45 13.50 -0.90
N ASN A 25 -12.19 14.36 0.09
CA ASN A 25 -10.84 14.84 0.36
C ASN A 25 -10.61 14.83 1.87
N SER A 26 -9.50 14.21 2.28
CA SER A 26 -9.03 14.22 3.66
C SER A 26 -7.57 14.61 3.74
N ARG A 27 -7.22 15.32 4.80
CA ARG A 27 -5.85 15.67 5.13
C ARG A 27 -5.58 15.29 6.58
N ALA A 28 -4.58 14.45 6.78
CA ALA A 28 -4.17 13.97 8.08
C ALA A 28 -2.74 14.44 8.38
N TYR A 29 -2.50 14.78 9.63
CA TYR A 29 -1.18 15.11 10.15
C TYR A 29 -0.85 14.19 11.31
N SER A 30 0.38 13.71 11.33
CA SER A 30 0.94 13.00 12.47
C SER A 30 2.28 13.63 12.83
N LEU A 31 2.48 13.88 14.10
CA LEU A 31 3.76 14.32 14.65
C LEU A 31 4.27 13.20 15.55
N GLN A 32 5.38 12.58 15.16
CA GLN A 32 5.95 11.44 15.86
C GLN A 32 7.28 11.82 16.49
N ASN A 33 7.34 11.78 17.81
CA ASN A 33 8.58 12.06 18.55
C ASN A 33 9.46 10.80 18.57
N GLY A 34 10.73 10.98 18.21
CA GLY A 34 11.76 9.94 18.33
C GLY A 34 11.70 8.83 17.28
N VAL A 35 10.99 9.03 16.17
CA VAL A 35 10.95 8.06 15.04
C VAL A 35 12.23 8.10 14.22
N ASN A 36 12.87 9.27 14.11
CA ASN A 36 14.17 9.39 13.44
C ASN A 36 15.29 8.89 14.35
N THR A 37 15.31 7.59 14.61
CA THR A 37 16.32 6.94 15.44
C THR A 37 17.23 6.12 14.57
N ILE A 38 18.53 6.39 14.66
CA ILE A 38 19.56 5.56 14.02
C ILE A 38 19.74 4.31 14.87
N THR A 39 19.19 3.20 14.46
CA THR A 39 19.37 1.88 15.10
C THR A 39 19.78 0.81 14.10
N ALA A 40 19.46 0.99 12.84
CA ALA A 40 19.69 0.00 11.80
C ALA A 40 21.00 0.21 11.03
N LEU A 41 21.52 1.44 11.00
CA LEU A 41 22.73 1.81 10.28
C LEU A 41 23.62 2.65 11.20
N PRO A 42 24.93 2.32 11.32
CA PRO A 42 25.86 3.13 12.08
C PRO A 42 26.06 4.49 11.38
N MET A 43 26.29 5.52 12.18
CA MET A 43 26.66 6.85 11.73
C MET A 43 28.15 7.05 11.97
N THR A 44 28.89 7.44 10.93
CA THR A 44 30.33 7.71 11.06
C THR A 44 30.58 9.22 11.13
N VAL A 45 31.09 9.68 12.25
CA VAL A 45 31.50 11.06 12.47
C VAL A 45 32.98 11.17 12.09
N ALA A 46 33.29 12.04 11.12
CA ALA A 46 34.64 12.21 10.63
C ALA A 46 35.62 12.70 11.73
N ALA A 47 36.89 12.34 11.59
CA ALA A 47 37.95 12.89 12.46
C ALA A 47 38.08 14.41 12.33
N SER A 48 37.68 14.98 11.19
CA SER A 48 37.66 16.39 10.91
C SER A 48 36.47 17.14 11.55
N ASN A 49 35.43 16.44 12.04
CA ASN A 49 34.30 17.11 12.67
C ASN A 49 34.75 17.97 13.87
N TYR A 50 34.35 19.21 13.89
CA TYR A 50 34.71 20.17 14.95
C TYR A 50 34.38 19.64 16.36
N TRP A 51 33.28 18.92 16.53
CA TRP A 51 32.78 18.43 17.82
C TRP A 51 33.28 17.04 18.20
N ASN A 52 34.06 16.37 17.31
CA ASN A 52 34.52 15.04 17.59
C ASN A 52 35.54 15.01 18.74
N PRO A 53 35.24 14.44 19.90
CA PRO A 53 36.15 14.41 21.06
C PRO A 53 37.42 13.58 20.82
N PHE A 54 37.44 12.73 19.77
CA PHE A 54 38.61 11.96 19.31
C PHE A 54 39.14 12.49 17.96
N GLY A 55 38.72 13.69 17.56
CA GLY A 55 39.04 14.32 16.29
C GLY A 55 40.50 14.84 16.19
N ALA A 56 40.75 15.54 15.10
CA ALA A 56 42.06 16.11 14.83
C ALA A 56 42.50 17.08 15.95
N MET A 57 43.83 17.09 16.24
CA MET A 57 44.40 17.94 17.26
C MET A 57 44.36 19.44 16.89
N TYR A 58 44.51 19.72 15.59
CA TYR A 58 44.49 21.08 15.05
C TYR A 58 43.32 21.23 14.08
N LEU A 59 42.66 22.37 14.15
CA LEU A 59 41.67 22.80 13.19
C LEU A 59 42.34 23.23 11.87
N PRO A 60 41.60 23.37 10.75
CA PRO A 60 42.15 23.79 9.46
C PRO A 60 42.90 25.11 9.48
N ASP A 61 42.58 25.99 10.43
CA ASP A 61 43.27 27.27 10.64
C ASP A 61 44.56 27.15 11.46
N GLY A 62 44.96 25.93 11.85
CA GLY A 62 46.14 25.62 12.64
C GLY A 62 46.00 25.83 14.15
N THR A 63 44.83 26.22 14.62
CA THR A 63 44.53 26.33 16.07
C THR A 63 44.27 24.98 16.70
N LEU A 64 44.49 24.85 18.03
CA LEU A 64 44.15 23.63 18.75
C LEU A 64 42.63 23.44 18.77
N ASN A 65 42.18 22.19 18.50
CA ASN A 65 40.77 21.84 18.59
C ASN A 65 40.32 21.84 20.07
N PRO A 66 39.48 22.78 20.51
CA PRO A 66 39.04 22.88 21.88
C PRO A 66 38.16 21.73 22.35
N ASN A 67 37.55 20.94 21.40
CA ASN A 67 36.62 19.86 21.71
C ASN A 67 37.33 18.50 21.80
N ARG A 68 38.60 18.41 21.40
CA ARG A 68 39.36 17.16 21.54
C ARG A 68 39.71 16.90 23.00
N LEU A 69 39.46 15.70 23.46
CA LEU A 69 39.85 15.27 24.82
C LEU A 69 41.35 15.27 24.97
N GLN A 70 41.83 15.68 26.16
CA GLN A 70 43.25 15.69 26.50
C GLN A 70 43.71 14.29 26.95
N GLY A 71 45.01 14.01 26.80
CA GLY A 71 45.61 12.74 27.27
C GLY A 71 45.30 11.50 26.44
N LEU A 72 44.72 11.65 25.26
CA LEU A 72 44.42 10.53 24.39
C LEU A 72 45.69 9.98 23.73
N ASN A 73 45.82 8.65 23.74
CA ASN A 73 46.88 7.94 23.00
C ASN A 73 46.49 7.64 21.54
N ILE A 74 46.15 8.70 20.80
CA ILE A 74 45.82 8.66 19.36
C ILE A 74 46.60 9.75 18.63
N GLY A 75 46.92 9.52 17.35
CA GLY A 75 47.66 10.44 16.51
C GLY A 75 47.05 11.85 16.42
N ALA A 76 47.84 12.83 15.93
CA ALA A 76 47.39 14.22 15.78
C ALA A 76 46.21 14.38 14.80
N ASN A 77 46.07 13.48 13.82
CA ASN A 77 44.97 13.50 12.86
C ASN A 77 43.61 13.05 13.45
N GLY A 78 43.63 12.51 14.69
CA GLY A 78 42.42 11.96 15.31
C GLY A 78 41.92 10.69 14.64
N VAL A 79 40.74 10.24 15.08
CA VAL A 79 40.06 9.06 14.52
C VAL A 79 38.57 9.35 14.30
N PRO A 80 37.94 8.74 13.31
CA PRO A 80 36.49 8.80 13.17
C PRO A 80 35.80 8.03 14.32
N VAL A 81 34.57 8.40 14.63
CA VAL A 81 33.74 7.77 15.67
C VAL A 81 32.49 7.18 15.03
N THR A 82 32.20 5.91 15.31
CA THR A 82 30.98 5.28 14.89
C THR A 82 29.93 5.33 15.98
N ILE A 83 28.77 5.89 15.68
CA ILE A 83 27.60 5.94 16.57
C ILE A 83 26.61 4.91 16.08
N THR A 84 26.30 3.93 16.90
CA THR A 84 25.42 2.80 16.54
C THR A 84 23.96 3.02 16.95
N SER A 85 23.70 3.98 17.82
CA SER A 85 22.36 4.39 18.25
C SER A 85 22.31 5.89 18.46
N TYR A 86 21.41 6.56 17.75
CA TYR A 86 21.24 8.00 17.84
C TYR A 86 19.78 8.38 17.65
N ARG A 87 19.34 9.42 18.33
CA ARG A 87 18.00 9.98 18.22
C ARG A 87 18.11 11.46 17.87
N PHE A 88 17.52 11.84 16.74
CA PHE A 88 17.45 13.23 16.35
C PHE A 88 16.50 14.01 17.24
N GLU A 89 16.83 15.29 17.50
CA GLU A 89 16.05 16.19 18.34
C GLU A 89 14.73 16.61 17.68
N ARG A 90 14.66 16.52 16.34
CA ARG A 90 13.50 16.94 15.56
C ARG A 90 12.45 15.83 15.47
N PRO A 91 11.19 16.11 15.82
CA PRO A 91 10.11 15.17 15.58
C PRO A 91 9.85 15.01 14.08
N THR A 92 9.42 13.82 13.67
CA THR A 92 9.02 13.54 12.28
C THR A 92 7.60 13.99 12.05
N ARG A 93 7.40 14.88 11.11
CA ARG A 93 6.07 15.27 10.62
C ARG A 93 5.70 14.42 9.40
N ILE A 94 4.54 13.78 9.48
CA ILE A 94 3.93 13.05 8.38
C ILE A 94 2.65 13.77 8.00
N GLU A 95 2.46 14.02 6.73
CA GLU A 95 1.25 14.60 6.16
C GLU A 95 0.73 13.70 5.05
N VAL A 96 -0.55 13.29 5.15
CA VAL A 96 -1.22 12.46 4.16
C VAL A 96 -2.41 13.25 3.61
N ASN A 97 -2.41 13.46 2.30
CA ASN A 97 -3.51 14.08 1.59
C ASN A 97 -4.13 13.04 0.64
N ASN A 98 -5.39 12.68 0.89
CA ASN A 98 -6.15 11.70 0.12
C ASN A 98 -7.31 12.38 -0.59
N THR A 99 -7.37 12.24 -1.92
CA THR A 99 -8.46 12.72 -2.75
C THR A 99 -9.04 11.55 -3.53
N GLN A 100 -10.35 11.39 -3.48
CA GLN A 100 -11.09 10.38 -4.23
C GLN A 100 -12.22 11.05 -5.02
N VAL A 101 -12.43 10.58 -6.23
CA VAL A 101 -13.54 10.98 -7.09
C VAL A 101 -14.23 9.74 -7.62
N ARG A 102 -15.55 9.81 -7.76
CA ARG A 102 -16.38 8.75 -8.34
C ARG A 102 -17.51 9.37 -9.14
N ALA A 103 -17.75 8.82 -10.32
CA ALA A 103 -18.92 9.13 -11.13
C ALA A 103 -19.48 7.83 -11.70
N LEU A 104 -20.78 7.67 -11.61
CA LEU A 104 -21.53 6.54 -12.16
C LEU A 104 -22.75 7.07 -12.88
N ALA A 105 -23.03 6.50 -14.05
CA ALA A 105 -24.27 6.77 -14.79
C ALA A 105 -24.77 5.47 -15.42
N GLY A 106 -26.08 5.26 -15.40
CA GLY A 106 -26.66 4.06 -15.94
C GLY A 106 -28.12 4.25 -16.38
N LEU A 107 -28.56 3.26 -17.12
CA LEU A 107 -29.91 3.11 -17.58
C LEU A 107 -30.44 1.74 -17.13
N ARG A 108 -31.72 1.70 -16.79
CA ARG A 108 -32.42 0.45 -16.51
C ARG A 108 -33.83 0.51 -17.07
N GLY A 109 -34.37 -0.65 -17.38
CA GLY A 109 -35.70 -0.74 -17.92
C GLY A 109 -36.17 -2.17 -18.01
N PHE A 110 -37.39 -2.35 -18.53
CA PHE A 110 -38.01 -3.64 -18.76
C PHE A 110 -38.24 -3.83 -20.26
N HIS A 111 -37.79 -4.94 -20.85
CA HIS A 111 -37.98 -5.24 -22.25
C HIS A 111 -38.02 -6.75 -22.53
N TYR A 112 -38.95 -7.21 -23.36
CA TYR A 112 -39.16 -8.63 -23.68
C TYR A 112 -39.24 -9.54 -22.43
N GLY A 113 -39.81 -9.08 -21.35
CA GLY A 113 -39.92 -9.88 -20.12
C GLY A 113 -38.66 -9.88 -19.25
N PHE A 114 -37.63 -9.12 -19.63
CA PHE A 114 -36.42 -8.97 -18.85
C PHE A 114 -36.34 -7.58 -18.19
N ASP A 115 -36.03 -7.58 -16.91
CA ASP A 115 -35.46 -6.42 -16.25
C ASP A 115 -33.99 -6.31 -16.64
N TRP A 116 -33.58 -5.17 -17.11
CA TRP A 116 -32.19 -4.94 -17.51
C TRP A 116 -31.61 -3.65 -16.92
N GLU A 117 -30.30 -3.65 -16.73
CA GLU A 117 -29.55 -2.48 -16.28
C GLU A 117 -28.19 -2.45 -16.95
N SER A 118 -27.76 -1.27 -17.39
CA SER A 118 -26.41 -0.99 -17.86
C SER A 118 -25.87 0.23 -17.19
N ALA A 119 -24.63 0.17 -16.68
CA ALA A 119 -24.00 1.28 -15.99
C ALA A 119 -22.53 1.40 -16.40
N ALA A 120 -22.04 2.64 -16.40
CA ALA A 120 -20.64 2.97 -16.50
C ALA A 120 -20.19 3.70 -15.23
N LEU A 121 -19.04 3.27 -14.69
CA LEU A 121 -18.41 3.84 -13.50
C LEU A 121 -17.00 4.30 -13.82
N TYR A 122 -16.66 5.49 -13.39
CA TYR A 122 -15.28 5.95 -13.25
C TYR A 122 -14.99 6.27 -11.78
N SER A 123 -13.87 5.79 -11.27
CA SER A 123 -13.39 6.10 -9.93
C SER A 123 -11.89 6.30 -9.95
N ALA A 124 -11.41 7.32 -9.25
CA ALA A 124 -9.99 7.57 -9.09
C ALA A 124 -9.68 7.94 -7.63
N ALA A 125 -8.55 7.43 -7.12
CA ALA A 125 -8.02 7.81 -5.83
C ALA A 125 -6.57 8.25 -5.98
N ARG A 126 -6.22 9.36 -5.33
CA ARG A 126 -4.85 9.88 -5.27
C ARG A 126 -4.49 10.14 -3.81
N VAL A 127 -3.38 9.54 -3.39
CA VAL A 127 -2.79 9.77 -2.07
C VAL A 127 -1.43 10.41 -2.26
N LYS A 128 -1.20 11.52 -1.58
CA LYS A 128 0.11 12.15 -1.48
C LYS A 128 0.56 12.11 -0.04
N ASP A 129 1.63 11.36 0.22
CA ASP A 129 2.31 11.29 1.50
C ASP A 129 3.55 12.17 1.45
N THR A 130 3.78 12.91 2.53
CA THR A 130 5.00 13.70 2.73
C THR A 130 5.49 13.45 4.14
N GLN A 131 6.76 13.07 4.29
CA GLN A 131 7.34 12.88 5.62
C GLN A 131 8.71 13.53 5.72
N ASP A 132 9.04 14.04 6.91
CA ASP A 132 10.40 14.47 7.21
C ASP A 132 11.33 13.26 7.26
N ALA A 133 12.43 13.33 6.54
CA ALA A 133 13.41 12.26 6.38
C ALA A 133 14.84 12.82 6.44
N VAL A 134 15.81 11.94 6.67
CA VAL A 134 17.23 12.30 6.71
C VAL A 134 17.92 11.73 5.46
N SER A 135 18.60 12.60 4.70
CA SER A 135 19.49 12.23 3.61
C SER A 135 20.83 11.80 4.17
N MET A 136 21.31 10.61 3.80
CA MET A 136 22.60 10.09 4.27
C MET A 136 23.79 10.91 3.73
N SER A 137 23.74 11.31 2.46
CA SER A 137 24.78 12.11 1.84
C SER A 137 24.90 13.51 2.45
N LEU A 138 23.77 14.19 2.65
CA LEU A 138 23.76 15.51 3.28
C LEU A 138 24.17 15.42 4.76
N PHE A 139 23.73 14.36 5.45
CA PHE A 139 24.10 14.15 6.85
C PHE A 139 25.60 13.91 7.00
N GLN A 140 26.20 13.11 6.13
CA GLN A 140 27.65 12.91 6.14
C GLN A 140 28.40 14.22 5.89
N GLN A 141 27.91 15.10 4.99
CA GLN A 141 28.51 16.42 4.78
C GLN A 141 28.43 17.29 6.04
N ALA A 142 27.28 17.29 6.74
CA ALA A 142 27.12 18.02 8.00
C ALA A 142 28.06 17.50 9.11
N LEU A 143 28.32 16.17 9.12
CA LEU A 143 29.26 15.52 10.05
C LEU A 143 30.74 15.69 9.66
N ALA A 144 31.05 16.00 8.41
CA ALA A 144 32.42 16.23 7.96
C ALA A 144 32.90 17.68 8.14
N ASN A 145 32.02 18.60 8.49
CA ASN A 145 32.32 20.03 8.62
C ASN A 145 33.32 20.30 9.77
N PRO A 146 34.48 20.93 9.50
CA PRO A 146 35.50 21.16 10.51
C PRO A 146 35.32 22.47 11.34
N THR A 147 34.18 23.15 11.17
CA THR A 147 33.89 24.43 11.86
C THR A 147 32.83 24.28 12.95
N ALA A 148 32.66 25.27 13.80
CA ALA A 148 31.63 25.28 14.86
C ALA A 148 30.18 25.18 14.32
N SER A 149 29.96 25.44 13.01
CA SER A 149 28.67 25.25 12.35
C SER A 149 28.35 23.80 12.05
N ALA A 150 29.31 22.86 12.25
CA ALA A 150 29.07 21.43 12.13
C ALA A 150 27.91 20.97 13.01
N TYR A 151 27.20 19.97 12.55
CA TYR A 151 26.26 19.24 13.39
C TYR A 151 27.01 18.57 14.54
N ASN A 152 26.52 18.76 15.78
CA ASN A 152 27.14 18.19 16.97
C ASN A 152 26.33 16.97 17.48
N PRO A 153 26.75 15.73 17.18
CA PRO A 153 26.04 14.54 17.65
C PRO A 153 26.29 14.20 19.13
N PHE A 154 27.18 14.93 19.82
CA PHE A 154 27.60 14.59 21.18
C PHE A 154 26.94 15.46 22.25
N CYS A 155 26.14 16.45 21.89
CA CYS A 155 25.60 17.42 22.84
C CYS A 155 24.18 17.13 23.36
N GLY A 156 23.52 16.08 22.89
CA GLY A 156 22.23 15.69 23.44
C GLY A 156 21.10 16.71 23.28
N GLY A 157 21.02 17.41 22.14
CA GLY A 157 19.91 18.31 21.84
C GLY A 157 20.29 19.81 21.81
N CYS A 158 21.57 20.13 21.63
CA CYS A 158 22.03 21.53 21.51
C CYS A 158 21.97 22.07 20.07
N ASN A 159 21.63 21.25 19.09
CA ASN A 159 21.62 21.69 17.70
C ASN A 159 20.35 22.47 17.40
N ASP A 160 20.53 23.66 16.82
CA ASP A 160 19.46 24.52 16.32
C ASP A 160 18.85 23.91 15.04
N TRP A 161 17.68 24.38 14.68
CA TRP A 161 16.94 23.93 13.51
C TRP A 161 17.70 24.10 12.21
N ASP A 162 18.50 25.19 12.08
CA ASP A 162 19.32 25.48 10.90
C ASP A 162 20.36 24.38 10.63
N LYS A 163 20.90 23.77 11.68
CA LYS A 163 21.82 22.61 11.54
C LYS A 163 21.12 21.35 11.11
N LEU A 164 19.91 21.13 11.61
CA LEU A 164 19.07 20.00 11.22
C LEU A 164 18.55 20.14 9.78
N ASP A 165 18.21 21.35 9.35
CA ASP A 165 17.72 21.64 8.00
C ASP A 165 18.78 21.37 6.90
N GLN A 166 20.07 21.26 7.25
CA GLN A 166 21.12 20.90 6.30
C GLN A 166 20.97 19.50 5.71
N PHE A 167 20.35 18.57 6.45
CA PHE A 167 20.25 17.17 6.02
C PHE A 167 18.84 16.57 6.16
N PHE A 168 17.91 17.25 6.84
CA PHE A 168 16.49 16.89 6.79
C PHE A 168 15.87 17.36 5.49
N TYR A 169 15.09 16.51 4.86
CA TYR A 169 14.32 16.84 3.67
C TYR A 169 12.92 16.25 3.76
N LYS A 170 12.03 16.63 2.84
CA LYS A 170 10.66 16.10 2.76
C LYS A 170 10.60 15.05 1.69
N ALA A 171 10.67 13.78 2.10
CA ALA A 171 10.40 12.65 1.20
C ALA A 171 8.93 12.66 0.81
N GLN A 172 8.65 12.44 -0.48
CA GLN A 172 7.30 12.40 -1.02
C GLN A 172 7.00 11.04 -1.64
N ARG A 173 5.73 10.63 -1.54
CA ARG A 173 5.18 9.49 -2.26
C ARG A 173 3.84 9.92 -2.86
N GLN A 174 3.61 9.59 -4.11
CA GLN A 174 2.33 9.76 -4.79
C GLN A 174 1.82 8.42 -5.27
N SER A 175 0.69 7.99 -4.73
CA SER A 175 -0.02 6.80 -5.20
C SER A 175 -1.28 7.23 -5.92
N LYS A 176 -1.55 6.62 -7.08
CA LYS A 176 -2.76 6.86 -7.87
C LYS A 176 -3.35 5.53 -8.31
N THR A 177 -4.65 5.39 -8.17
CA THR A 177 -5.41 4.26 -8.72
C THR A 177 -6.59 4.80 -9.50
N GLU A 178 -6.90 4.17 -10.62
CA GLU A 178 -8.07 4.50 -11.45
C GLU A 178 -8.79 3.21 -11.83
N LEU A 179 -10.11 3.31 -11.88
CA LEU A 179 -11.01 2.24 -12.31
C LEU A 179 -12.02 2.83 -13.29
N PHE A 180 -12.09 2.27 -14.47
CA PHE A 180 -13.22 2.37 -15.36
C PHE A 180 -13.92 1.02 -15.42
N LEU A 181 -15.23 1.00 -15.25
CA LEU A 181 -16.03 -0.20 -15.31
C LEU A 181 -17.30 0.08 -16.11
N TRP A 182 -17.65 -0.84 -16.99
CA TRP A 182 -18.94 -0.90 -17.65
C TRP A 182 -19.53 -2.28 -17.45
N ASP A 183 -20.82 -2.33 -17.11
CA ASP A 183 -21.57 -3.57 -17.00
C ASP A 183 -22.93 -3.49 -17.70
N PHE A 184 -23.40 -4.65 -18.10
CA PHE A 184 -24.78 -4.89 -18.53
C PHE A 184 -25.27 -6.16 -17.86
N LYS A 185 -26.44 -6.12 -17.27
CA LYS A 185 -27.10 -7.29 -16.67
C LYS A 185 -28.57 -7.32 -17.03
N ALA A 186 -29.11 -8.52 -17.17
CA ALA A 186 -30.52 -8.77 -17.42
C ALA A 186 -31.00 -9.93 -16.56
N SER A 187 -32.22 -9.86 -16.06
CA SER A 187 -32.85 -10.92 -15.28
C SER A 187 -34.32 -11.11 -15.66
N ARG A 188 -34.77 -12.34 -15.54
CA ARG A 188 -36.15 -12.72 -15.75
C ARG A 188 -36.54 -13.82 -14.77
N ALA A 189 -37.62 -13.63 -14.04
CA ALA A 189 -38.07 -14.58 -13.01
C ALA A 189 -38.79 -15.80 -13.60
N ASP A 190 -39.40 -15.66 -14.77
CA ASP A 190 -40.26 -16.64 -15.46
C ASP A 190 -39.73 -16.98 -16.86
N LEU A 191 -38.45 -17.35 -16.98
CA LEU A 191 -37.83 -17.65 -18.27
C LEU A 191 -38.53 -18.78 -19.01
N PHE A 192 -38.80 -19.87 -18.33
CA PHE A 192 -39.64 -20.98 -18.79
C PHE A 192 -40.19 -21.75 -17.58
N LYS A 193 -41.28 -22.51 -17.82
CA LYS A 193 -41.96 -23.26 -16.77
C LYS A 193 -41.51 -24.70 -16.73
N THR A 194 -41.23 -25.23 -15.55
CA THR A 194 -40.99 -26.65 -15.27
C THR A 194 -42.16 -27.25 -14.51
N TRP A 195 -42.05 -28.52 -14.12
CA TRP A 195 -43.05 -29.24 -13.31
C TRP A 195 -43.21 -28.62 -11.90
N ALA A 196 -42.18 -27.95 -11.37
CA ALA A 196 -42.20 -27.43 -10.03
C ALA A 196 -42.35 -25.88 -9.98
N GLY A 197 -42.44 -25.22 -11.14
CA GLY A 197 -42.64 -23.78 -11.22
C GLY A 197 -41.75 -23.12 -12.29
N ASP A 198 -41.66 -21.81 -12.21
CA ASP A 198 -40.93 -21.01 -13.18
C ASP A 198 -39.44 -21.00 -12.87
N VAL A 199 -38.62 -21.13 -13.89
CA VAL A 199 -37.15 -21.01 -13.80
C VAL A 199 -36.78 -19.54 -13.96
N GLY A 200 -36.10 -19.00 -12.97
CA GLY A 200 -35.52 -17.66 -13.03
C GLY A 200 -34.10 -17.67 -13.62
N MET A 201 -33.75 -16.61 -14.33
CA MET A 201 -32.40 -16.40 -14.89
C MET A 201 -31.91 -14.98 -14.61
N ALA A 202 -30.61 -14.86 -14.31
CA ALA A 202 -29.88 -13.61 -14.39
C ALA A 202 -28.57 -13.84 -15.16
N ALA A 203 -28.23 -12.92 -16.06
CA ALA A 203 -26.97 -12.97 -16.80
C ALA A 203 -26.42 -11.56 -17.02
N GLY A 204 -25.12 -11.45 -17.22
CA GLY A 204 -24.51 -10.17 -17.50
C GLY A 204 -23.06 -10.27 -17.97
N VAL A 205 -22.60 -9.14 -18.46
CA VAL A 205 -21.22 -8.91 -18.90
C VAL A 205 -20.64 -7.73 -18.18
N GLU A 206 -19.35 -7.73 -17.98
CA GLU A 206 -18.60 -6.66 -17.32
C GLU A 206 -17.26 -6.48 -18.03
N VAL A 207 -16.87 -5.24 -18.26
CA VAL A 207 -15.53 -4.88 -18.67
C VAL A 207 -15.01 -3.82 -17.71
N ARG A 208 -13.82 -4.06 -17.13
CA ARG A 208 -13.16 -3.07 -16.29
C ARG A 208 -11.71 -2.88 -16.69
N HIS A 209 -11.27 -1.65 -16.58
CA HIS A 209 -9.89 -1.26 -16.75
C HIS A 209 -9.40 -0.62 -15.44
N GLU A 210 -8.33 -1.18 -14.89
CA GLU A 210 -7.72 -0.77 -13.64
C GLU A 210 -6.30 -0.27 -13.90
N THR A 211 -5.92 0.84 -13.29
CA THR A 211 -4.53 1.31 -13.26
C THR A 211 -4.07 1.56 -11.84
N GLN A 212 -2.79 1.35 -11.61
CA GLN A 212 -2.14 1.67 -10.34
C GLN A 212 -0.76 2.26 -10.65
N ARG A 213 -0.43 3.36 -9.99
CA ARG A 213 0.89 3.97 -9.99
C ARG A 213 1.28 4.30 -8.57
N ASP A 214 2.50 3.93 -8.18
CA ASP A 214 3.14 4.34 -6.95
C ASP A 214 4.49 4.95 -7.29
N ASP A 215 4.63 6.25 -7.05
CA ASP A 215 5.76 7.11 -7.42
C ASP A 215 6.38 7.62 -6.12
N ARG A 216 7.63 7.29 -5.88
CA ARG A 216 8.37 7.55 -4.64
C ARG A 216 9.46 8.57 -4.85
N ASP A 217 9.93 9.17 -3.79
CA ASP A 217 11.10 10.04 -3.81
C ASP A 217 12.33 9.29 -4.34
N ALA A 218 13.14 9.94 -5.17
CA ALA A 218 14.33 9.35 -5.78
C ALA A 218 15.37 8.82 -4.76
N ARG A 219 15.37 9.36 -3.54
CA ARG A 219 16.19 8.85 -2.44
C ARG A 219 15.62 7.60 -1.79
N VAL A 220 14.39 7.23 -2.12
CA VAL A 220 13.68 6.05 -1.59
C VAL A 220 13.53 4.96 -2.63
N ASP A 221 13.38 5.32 -3.93
CA ASP A 221 13.15 4.35 -5.01
C ASP A 221 14.43 3.61 -5.46
N GLY A 222 15.60 4.08 -5.02
CA GLY A 222 16.90 3.53 -5.40
C GLY A 222 17.58 4.27 -6.57
N SER A 223 16.98 5.35 -7.10
CA SER A 223 17.60 6.18 -8.14
C SER A 223 18.79 6.97 -7.61
N VAL A 224 18.74 7.38 -6.33
CA VAL A 224 19.84 8.04 -5.64
C VAL A 224 20.41 7.10 -4.57
N THR A 225 21.65 6.70 -4.77
CA THR A 225 22.42 5.84 -3.85
C THR A 225 23.37 6.68 -3.00
N PHE A 226 23.87 6.09 -1.92
CA PHE A 226 24.87 6.71 -1.04
C PHE A 226 26.09 5.79 -0.87
N THR A 227 27.28 6.36 -0.88
CA THR A 227 28.50 5.66 -0.47
C THR A 227 29.17 6.45 0.65
N ASP A 228 29.34 5.81 1.80
CA ASP A 228 30.02 6.43 2.96
C ASP A 228 31.47 6.71 2.60
N ALA A 229 31.86 7.98 2.58
CA ALA A 229 33.19 8.42 2.18
C ALA A 229 34.30 8.00 3.17
N ILE A 230 33.94 7.60 4.40
CA ILE A 230 34.90 7.21 5.44
C ILE A 230 35.12 5.70 5.43
N THR A 231 34.02 4.93 5.34
CA THR A 231 34.07 3.46 5.40
C THR A 231 34.10 2.79 4.04
N GLY A 232 33.75 3.52 2.96
CA GLY A 232 33.62 2.97 1.61
C GLY A 232 32.39 2.08 1.39
N VAL A 233 31.50 1.97 2.39
CA VAL A 233 30.31 1.14 2.31
C VAL A 233 29.26 1.81 1.41
N ALA A 234 28.77 1.06 0.41
CA ALA A 234 27.72 1.54 -0.48
C ALA A 234 26.32 1.12 0.04
N TYR A 235 25.39 2.08 -0.01
CA TYR A 235 23.99 1.90 0.37
C TYR A 235 23.10 2.14 -0.85
N PRO A 236 22.08 1.30 -1.08
CA PRO A 236 21.25 1.39 -2.27
C PRO A 236 20.18 2.48 -2.21
N SER A 237 20.16 3.28 -1.16
CA SER A 237 19.23 4.40 -0.92
C SER A 237 19.97 5.51 -0.19
N ASP A 238 19.65 6.77 -0.47
CA ASP A 238 20.17 7.92 0.25
C ASP A 238 19.29 8.33 1.46
N MET A 239 18.17 7.65 1.67
CA MET A 239 17.33 7.89 2.85
C MET A 239 17.77 7.01 4.03
N TYR A 240 18.02 7.65 5.17
CA TYR A 240 18.50 6.98 6.37
C TYR A 240 17.49 5.95 6.91
N GLY A 241 17.97 4.71 7.14
CA GLY A 241 17.18 3.65 7.77
C GLY A 241 16.09 3.03 6.89
N VAL A 242 16.07 3.32 5.58
CA VAL A 242 15.07 2.81 4.64
C VAL A 242 15.74 1.96 3.57
N SER A 243 15.22 0.76 3.37
CA SER A 243 15.56 -0.05 2.20
C SER A 243 14.87 0.50 0.96
N PRO A 244 15.52 0.54 -0.20
CA PRO A 244 14.91 1.06 -1.42
C PRO A 244 13.63 0.30 -1.76
N THR A 245 12.67 1.04 -2.24
CA THR A 245 11.40 0.51 -2.73
C THR A 245 11.12 1.19 -4.06
N PRO A 246 11.40 0.52 -5.20
CA PRO A 246 11.22 1.08 -6.53
C PRO A 246 9.78 1.50 -6.80
N ASP A 247 9.62 2.42 -7.74
CA ASP A 247 8.34 2.80 -8.28
C ASP A 247 7.62 1.61 -8.91
N THR A 248 6.30 1.61 -8.83
CA THR A 248 5.48 0.59 -9.48
C THR A 248 4.41 1.23 -10.34
N TYR A 249 4.20 0.64 -11.50
CA TYR A 249 3.11 0.98 -12.40
C TYR A 249 2.51 -0.30 -12.97
N GLY A 250 1.18 -0.36 -13.00
CA GLY A 250 0.47 -1.47 -13.59
C GLY A 250 -0.89 -1.07 -14.14
N SER A 251 -1.31 -1.76 -15.18
CA SER A 251 -2.65 -1.65 -15.73
C SER A 251 -3.20 -3.02 -16.06
N ARG A 252 -4.51 -3.16 -15.95
CA ARG A 252 -5.21 -4.42 -16.22
C ARG A 252 -6.56 -4.14 -16.86
N THR A 253 -6.88 -4.95 -17.86
CA THR A 253 -8.24 -5.02 -18.40
C THR A 253 -8.80 -6.39 -18.12
N VAL A 254 -10.01 -6.43 -17.58
CA VAL A 254 -10.75 -7.66 -17.27
C VAL A 254 -12.08 -7.61 -17.98
N ALA A 255 -12.38 -8.65 -18.76
CA ALA A 255 -13.69 -8.90 -19.31
C ALA A 255 -14.31 -10.11 -18.60
N GLY A 256 -15.54 -9.98 -18.13
CA GLY A 256 -16.25 -11.00 -17.42
C GLY A 256 -17.65 -11.24 -17.98
N LEU A 257 -18.11 -12.47 -17.85
CA LEU A 257 -19.51 -12.83 -18.08
C LEU A 257 -19.97 -13.71 -16.93
N PHE A 258 -21.23 -13.61 -16.57
CA PHE A 258 -21.86 -14.48 -15.59
C PHE A 258 -23.26 -14.87 -16.03
N ALA A 259 -23.68 -16.03 -15.57
CA ALA A 259 -25.07 -16.49 -15.66
C ALA A 259 -25.44 -17.22 -14.37
N GLU A 260 -26.68 -17.05 -13.96
CA GLU A 260 -27.29 -17.70 -12.80
C GLU A 260 -28.68 -18.15 -13.13
N PHE A 261 -29.03 -19.36 -12.70
CA PHE A 261 -30.37 -19.94 -12.83
C PHE A 261 -30.89 -20.33 -11.46
N SER A 262 -32.13 -20.00 -11.21
CA SER A 262 -32.94 -20.48 -10.06
C SER A 262 -33.97 -21.47 -10.56
N VAL A 263 -33.78 -22.74 -10.21
CA VAL A 263 -34.57 -23.84 -10.70
C VAL A 263 -35.37 -24.47 -9.56
N PRO A 264 -36.69 -24.29 -9.50
CA PRO A 264 -37.50 -25.02 -8.54
C PRO A 264 -37.55 -26.50 -8.93
N LEU A 265 -37.20 -27.39 -7.99
CA LEU A 265 -37.24 -28.83 -8.15
C LEU A 265 -38.47 -29.45 -7.53
N VAL A 266 -38.94 -28.88 -6.41
CA VAL A 266 -40.19 -29.24 -5.70
C VAL A 266 -40.91 -27.98 -5.27
N SER A 267 -42.21 -27.92 -5.59
CA SER A 267 -43.08 -26.83 -5.11
C SER A 267 -44.02 -27.32 -3.99
N PRO A 268 -44.57 -26.44 -3.18
CA PRO A 268 -45.48 -26.79 -2.11
C PRO A 268 -46.74 -27.54 -2.58
N GLU A 269 -47.18 -27.28 -3.82
CA GLU A 269 -48.37 -27.90 -4.42
C GLU A 269 -48.19 -29.40 -4.71
N MET A 270 -46.95 -29.89 -4.77
CA MET A 270 -46.63 -31.29 -5.01
C MET A 270 -46.88 -32.18 -3.78
N ASN A 271 -47.08 -31.59 -2.61
CA ASN A 271 -47.38 -32.26 -1.35
C ASN A 271 -46.42 -33.41 -0.99
N ILE A 272 -45.12 -33.26 -1.25
CA ILE A 272 -44.12 -34.28 -0.92
C ILE A 272 -43.80 -34.21 0.58
N PRO A 273 -43.96 -35.33 1.33
CA PRO A 273 -43.66 -35.35 2.75
C PRO A 273 -42.21 -34.91 3.05
N LEU A 274 -42.00 -34.01 4.00
CA LEU A 274 -40.71 -33.46 4.43
C LEU A 274 -39.95 -32.70 3.34
N VAL A 275 -40.58 -32.38 2.20
CA VAL A 275 -40.00 -31.54 1.14
C VAL A 275 -41.10 -30.57 0.69
N ARG A 276 -41.26 -29.47 1.44
CA ARG A 276 -42.22 -28.44 1.09
C ARG A 276 -41.80 -27.65 -0.15
N SER A 277 -40.54 -27.23 -0.21
CA SER A 277 -39.92 -26.76 -1.45
C SER A 277 -38.45 -27.17 -1.52
N LEU A 278 -37.98 -27.33 -2.76
CA LEU A 278 -36.58 -27.61 -3.05
C LEU A 278 -36.16 -26.76 -4.25
N ASP A 279 -35.22 -25.84 -4.01
CA ASP A 279 -34.75 -24.89 -4.99
C ASP A 279 -33.25 -25.10 -5.27
N LEU A 280 -32.90 -25.23 -6.54
CA LEU A 280 -31.53 -25.39 -7.00
C LEU A 280 -31.07 -24.06 -7.65
N GLN A 281 -29.97 -23.50 -7.17
CA GLN A 281 -29.28 -22.37 -7.78
C GLN A 281 -28.03 -22.86 -8.47
N LEU A 282 -27.92 -22.61 -9.77
CA LEU A 282 -26.73 -22.86 -10.57
C LEU A 282 -26.18 -21.55 -11.07
N ALA A 283 -24.92 -21.26 -10.79
CA ALA A 283 -24.29 -20.04 -11.25
C ALA A 283 -22.87 -20.31 -11.78
N GLY A 284 -22.46 -19.51 -12.75
CA GLY A 284 -21.11 -19.52 -13.27
C GLY A 284 -20.65 -18.12 -13.63
N ARG A 285 -19.37 -17.84 -13.38
CA ARG A 285 -18.70 -16.62 -13.82
C ARG A 285 -17.40 -17.00 -14.53
N ALA A 286 -17.18 -16.45 -15.71
CA ALA A 286 -15.92 -16.56 -16.43
C ALA A 286 -15.33 -15.18 -16.61
N GLU A 287 -14.03 -15.04 -16.37
CA GLU A 287 -13.28 -13.81 -16.48
C GLU A 287 -12.01 -14.03 -17.30
N ARG A 288 -11.71 -13.07 -18.15
CA ARG A 288 -10.46 -12.99 -18.91
C ARG A 288 -9.69 -11.75 -18.47
N TYR A 289 -8.49 -12.00 -18.00
CA TYR A 289 -7.52 -10.98 -17.60
C TYR A 289 -6.46 -10.89 -18.69
N ASN A 290 -6.05 -9.66 -19.05
CA ASN A 290 -5.01 -9.48 -20.08
C ASN A 290 -3.60 -9.83 -19.58
N ASP A 291 -3.39 -9.94 -18.26
CA ASP A 291 -2.08 -10.12 -17.63
C ASP A 291 -1.83 -11.54 -17.10
N PHE A 292 -2.85 -12.33 -16.76
CA PHE A 292 -2.62 -13.69 -16.27
C PHE A 292 -3.57 -14.77 -16.82
N GLY A 293 -4.51 -14.43 -17.71
CA GLY A 293 -5.30 -15.42 -18.43
C GLY A 293 -6.75 -15.55 -17.98
N ASN A 294 -7.33 -16.76 -18.06
CA ASN A 294 -8.75 -17.02 -17.91
C ASN A 294 -9.07 -17.71 -16.58
N VAL A 295 -10.22 -17.37 -15.99
CA VAL A 295 -10.72 -17.98 -14.75
C VAL A 295 -12.19 -18.31 -14.90
N ALA A 296 -12.61 -19.52 -14.47
CA ALA A 296 -13.99 -19.92 -14.38
C ALA A 296 -14.34 -20.32 -12.94
N LYS A 297 -15.50 -19.86 -12.46
CA LYS A 297 -15.96 -20.01 -11.07
C LYS A 297 -17.41 -20.54 -11.08
N PRO A 298 -17.62 -21.84 -10.98
CA PRO A 298 -18.95 -22.42 -10.80
C PRO A 298 -19.41 -22.29 -9.35
N LYS A 299 -20.73 -22.19 -9.18
CA LYS A 299 -21.43 -22.25 -7.89
C LYS A 299 -22.66 -23.10 -8.04
N VAL A 300 -22.92 -23.94 -7.05
CA VAL A 300 -24.16 -24.70 -6.89
C VAL A 300 -24.66 -24.46 -5.47
N ALA A 301 -25.94 -24.14 -5.34
CA ALA A 301 -26.57 -24.02 -4.02
C ALA A 301 -27.93 -24.70 -4.04
N LEU A 302 -28.32 -25.23 -2.88
CA LEU A 302 -29.58 -25.93 -2.66
C LEU A 302 -30.28 -25.32 -1.45
N GLY A 303 -31.54 -24.95 -1.64
CA GLY A 303 -32.44 -24.55 -0.60
C GLY A 303 -33.51 -25.58 -0.40
N TRP A 304 -33.62 -26.17 0.77
CA TRP A 304 -34.60 -27.19 1.10
C TRP A 304 -35.47 -26.71 2.28
N GLN A 305 -36.71 -26.40 2.00
CA GLN A 305 -37.72 -26.18 3.00
C GLN A 305 -38.36 -27.50 3.40
N VAL A 306 -38.08 -27.97 4.62
CA VAL A 306 -38.59 -29.27 5.11
C VAL A 306 -40.05 -29.15 5.44
N PHE A 307 -40.43 -28.13 6.19
CA PHE A 307 -41.80 -27.73 6.56
C PHE A 307 -41.81 -26.24 6.93
N ASP A 308 -42.99 -25.68 7.26
CA ASP A 308 -43.10 -24.32 7.67
C ASP A 308 -42.24 -24.05 8.94
N GLY A 309 -41.30 -23.14 8.83
CA GLY A 309 -40.38 -22.78 9.90
C GLY A 309 -39.01 -23.44 9.87
N LEU A 310 -38.78 -24.47 9.02
CA LEU A 310 -37.44 -25.08 8.88
C LEU A 310 -36.95 -25.10 7.43
N THR A 311 -35.89 -24.32 7.17
CA THR A 311 -35.18 -24.31 5.88
C THR A 311 -33.72 -24.69 6.08
N LEU A 312 -33.24 -25.67 5.34
CA LEU A 312 -31.84 -26.08 5.23
C LEU A 312 -31.24 -25.51 3.96
N ARG A 313 -30.01 -24.96 4.05
CA ARG A 313 -29.30 -24.40 2.90
C ARG A 313 -27.89 -24.96 2.83
N SER A 314 -27.49 -25.34 1.63
CA SER A 314 -26.14 -25.80 1.32
C SER A 314 -25.63 -25.10 0.07
N SER A 315 -24.34 -24.75 0.02
CA SER A 315 -23.74 -24.19 -1.17
C SER A 315 -22.30 -24.63 -1.34
N TRP A 316 -21.92 -24.82 -2.58
CA TRP A 316 -20.55 -25.05 -3.00
C TRP A 316 -20.17 -24.06 -4.09
N ALA A 317 -19.01 -23.42 -3.95
CA ALA A 317 -18.47 -22.49 -4.94
C ALA A 317 -16.95 -22.60 -5.04
N LYS A 318 -16.42 -22.46 -6.25
CA LYS A 318 -14.98 -22.34 -6.47
C LYS A 318 -14.56 -20.89 -6.27
N GLY A 319 -13.69 -20.66 -5.28
CA GLY A 319 -13.11 -19.34 -5.02
C GLY A 319 -11.88 -19.08 -5.90
N PHE A 320 -11.64 -17.81 -6.20
CA PHE A 320 -10.43 -17.32 -6.85
C PHE A 320 -10.13 -15.87 -6.40
N ARG A 321 -8.87 -15.56 -6.24
CA ARG A 321 -8.40 -14.20 -6.03
C ARG A 321 -7.28 -13.90 -7.01
N ALA A 322 -7.50 -12.93 -7.88
CA ALA A 322 -6.44 -12.41 -8.73
C ALA A 322 -5.36 -11.72 -7.87
N PRO A 323 -4.07 -11.88 -8.19
CA PRO A 323 -3.03 -11.01 -7.62
C PRO A 323 -3.37 -9.55 -7.95
N ASN A 324 -3.08 -8.63 -7.04
CA ASN A 324 -3.27 -7.21 -7.32
C ASN A 324 -2.19 -6.66 -8.26
N LEU A 325 -2.39 -5.46 -8.82
CA LEU A 325 -1.44 -4.85 -9.76
C LEU A 325 -0.07 -4.60 -9.13
N GLU A 326 -0.01 -4.27 -7.83
CA GLU A 326 1.24 -4.10 -7.11
C GLU A 326 2.01 -5.43 -7.02
N GLN A 327 1.33 -6.55 -6.71
CA GLN A 327 1.97 -7.87 -6.61
C GLN A 327 2.55 -8.36 -7.94
N ILE A 328 1.90 -8.02 -9.06
CA ILE A 328 2.36 -8.45 -10.40
C ILE A 328 3.51 -7.57 -10.89
N ASN A 329 3.48 -6.28 -10.59
CA ASN A 329 4.41 -5.30 -11.12
C ASN A 329 5.52 -4.93 -10.12
N ALA A 330 5.50 -5.50 -8.89
CA ALA A 330 6.55 -5.28 -7.92
C ALA A 330 7.87 -5.87 -8.42
N THR A 331 8.90 -5.04 -8.44
CA THR A 331 10.28 -5.50 -8.65
C THR A 331 10.78 -6.24 -7.41
N VAL A 332 11.73 -7.15 -7.60
CA VAL A 332 12.38 -7.84 -6.48
C VAL A 332 13.09 -6.82 -5.60
N VAL A 333 12.66 -6.70 -4.35
CA VAL A 333 13.30 -5.82 -3.36
C VAL A 333 14.08 -6.69 -2.38
N SER A 334 15.39 -6.47 -2.32
CA SER A 334 16.22 -7.07 -1.28
C SER A 334 16.09 -6.24 0.00
N ARG A 335 15.73 -6.89 1.09
CA ARG A 335 15.68 -6.26 2.42
C ARG A 335 16.66 -6.96 3.33
N SER A 336 17.60 -6.23 3.90
CA SER A 336 18.46 -6.72 4.96
C SER A 336 17.96 -6.19 6.30
N ASN A 337 17.83 -7.10 7.26
CA ASN A 337 17.56 -6.76 8.65
C ASN A 337 18.71 -7.24 9.50
N ASN A 338 19.28 -6.36 10.32
CA ASN A 338 20.20 -6.78 11.35
C ASN A 338 19.42 -7.52 12.45
N ARG A 339 19.76 -8.76 12.66
CA ARG A 339 19.23 -9.57 13.76
C ARG A 339 20.39 -10.12 14.57
N THR A 340 20.21 -10.14 15.88
CA THR A 340 21.14 -10.83 16.79
C THR A 340 20.91 -12.33 16.63
N ASP A 341 21.95 -13.07 16.27
CA ASP A 341 21.94 -14.52 16.32
C ASP A 341 22.14 -14.95 17.77
N TYR A 342 21.05 -15.16 18.48
CA TYR A 342 21.07 -15.55 19.89
C TYR A 342 21.72 -16.91 20.12
N ILE A 343 21.68 -17.81 19.13
CA ILE A 343 22.30 -19.13 19.23
C ILE A 343 23.81 -18.98 19.17
N GLN A 344 24.31 -18.22 18.19
CA GLN A 344 25.73 -17.93 18.06
C GLN A 344 26.26 -17.16 19.27
N CYS A 345 25.55 -16.11 19.71
CA CYS A 345 25.92 -15.36 20.91
C CYS A 345 26.05 -16.25 22.17
N GLU A 346 25.16 -17.21 22.34
CA GLU A 346 25.22 -18.14 23.49
C GLU A 346 26.35 -19.16 23.33
N ALA A 347 26.63 -19.63 22.10
CA ALA A 347 27.76 -20.50 21.81
C ALA A 347 29.09 -19.78 22.07
N ASP A 348 29.21 -18.53 21.65
CA ASP A 348 30.42 -17.70 21.85
C ASP A 348 30.66 -17.44 23.35
N LYS A 349 29.62 -17.15 24.12
CA LYS A 349 29.73 -17.06 25.59
C LYS A 349 30.26 -18.33 26.24
N ARG A 350 29.76 -19.49 25.81
CA ARG A 350 30.17 -20.79 26.37
C ARG A 350 31.60 -21.19 25.94
N SER A 351 32.04 -20.75 24.77
CA SER A 351 33.39 -20.98 24.29
C SER A 351 34.43 -19.99 24.82
N GLY A 352 33.98 -18.94 25.58
CA GLY A 352 34.87 -17.88 26.06
C GLY A 352 35.30 -16.88 24.99
N SER A 353 34.72 -16.94 23.79
CA SER A 353 34.92 -15.95 22.74
C SER A 353 34.05 -14.73 23.04
N GLN A 354 34.64 -13.57 23.17
CA GLN A 354 33.84 -12.30 23.19
C GLN A 354 33.38 -11.96 21.77
N PRO A 355 32.12 -11.50 21.59
CA PRO A 355 31.65 -11.06 20.29
C PRO A 355 32.33 -9.78 19.82
#